data_c2cd6c1e344ed1970e9f967b3ccdb934
#
_entry.id   c2cd6c1e344ed1970e9f967b3ccdb934
#
_cell.length_a   1.000
_cell.length_b   1.000
_cell.length_c   1.000
_cell.angle_alpha   90.00
_cell.angle_beta   90.00
_cell.angle_gamma   90.00
#
_symmetry.space_group_name_H-M   'P 1'
#
loop_
_entity.id
_entity.type
_entity.pdbx_description
1 polymer ?
#
loop_
_entity_poly.entity_id
_entity_poly.type
_entity_poly.pdbx_seq_one_letter_code
_entity_poly.pdbx_strand_id
1 'polypeptide(L)'
;GRCVLTPDIFDIIDNTPPGAGGEIQLTDAMCTMARRSGMVAVDFTGTRYDMGNKLGIMQASCEVALRHPEIGAEFRKYLKELAKTL
;
A
#
# COMPACT_ATOMS: atom_id res chain seq x y z
N GLY A 1 -0.40 0.70 -4.02
CA GLY A 1 -1.66 -0.05 -3.97
C GLY A 1 -1.44 -1.55 -4.04
N ARG A 2 -2.52 -2.28 -3.94
CA ARG A 2 -2.53 -3.75 -4.07
C ARG A 2 -3.48 -4.13 -5.19
N CYS A 3 -3.03 -5.09 -6.03
CA CYS A 3 -3.79 -5.52 -7.18
C CYS A 3 -3.83 -7.05 -7.23
N VAL A 4 -4.95 -7.60 -7.64
CA VAL A 4 -5.08 -9.00 -8.03
C VAL A 4 -5.27 -9.02 -9.53
N LEU A 5 -4.35 -9.67 -10.23
CA LEU A 5 -4.30 -9.70 -11.69
C LEU A 5 -4.36 -11.14 -12.17
N THR A 6 -5.06 -11.37 -13.28
CA THR A 6 -5.09 -12.68 -13.92
C THR A 6 -3.78 -12.96 -14.67
N PRO A 7 -3.43 -14.24 -14.96
CA PRO A 7 -2.13 -14.60 -15.55
C PRO A 7 -1.84 -13.97 -16.92
N ASP A 8 -2.86 -13.56 -17.66
CA ASP A 8 -2.71 -12.87 -18.95
C ASP A 8 -1.98 -11.52 -18.84
N ILE A 9 -1.80 -10.99 -17.62
CA ILE A 9 -0.98 -9.79 -17.40
C ILE A 9 0.46 -10.00 -17.90
N PHE A 10 1.00 -11.20 -17.81
CA PHE A 10 2.36 -11.47 -18.24
C PHE A 10 2.51 -11.32 -19.76
N ASP A 11 1.56 -11.80 -20.54
CA ASP A 11 1.55 -11.62 -22.00
C ASP A 11 1.39 -10.13 -22.36
N ILE A 12 0.59 -9.40 -21.59
CA ILE A 12 0.40 -7.96 -21.79
C ILE A 12 1.70 -7.21 -21.49
N ILE A 13 2.40 -7.57 -20.41
CA ILE A 13 3.69 -6.98 -20.04
C ILE A 13 4.72 -7.21 -21.13
N ASP A 14 4.80 -8.42 -21.69
CA ASP A 14 5.72 -8.76 -22.77
C ASP A 14 5.55 -7.88 -24.02
N ASN A 15 4.35 -7.37 -24.24
CA ASN A 15 4.00 -6.49 -25.35
C ASN A 15 3.86 -5.02 -24.95
N THR A 16 4.17 -4.66 -23.72
CA THR A 16 4.09 -3.28 -23.22
C THR A 16 5.40 -2.55 -23.51
N PRO A 17 5.36 -1.43 -24.25
CA PRO A 17 6.55 -0.63 -24.52
C PRO A 17 7.01 0.11 -23.25
N PRO A 18 8.29 0.54 -23.20
CA PRO A 18 8.74 1.43 -22.13
C PRO A 18 7.86 2.68 -22.04
N GLY A 19 7.49 3.03 -20.81
CA GLY A 19 6.66 4.19 -20.49
C GLY A 19 7.44 5.28 -19.76
N ALA A 20 6.84 5.87 -18.76
CA ALA A 20 7.46 6.92 -17.95
C ALA A 20 8.80 6.47 -17.37
N GLY A 21 9.82 7.31 -17.50
CA GLY A 21 11.18 7.00 -17.05
C GLY A 21 11.95 6.00 -17.91
N GLY A 22 11.42 5.59 -19.07
CA GLY A 22 12.05 4.60 -19.94
C GLY A 22 11.91 3.16 -19.45
N GLU A 23 11.12 2.93 -18.43
CA GLU A 23 10.86 1.60 -17.83
C GLU A 23 9.52 1.04 -18.30
N ILE A 24 9.42 -0.29 -18.37
CA ILE A 24 8.14 -0.96 -18.57
C ILE A 24 7.34 -0.85 -17.28
N GLN A 25 6.21 -0.14 -17.36
CA GLN A 25 5.37 0.14 -16.21
C GLN A 25 4.24 -0.89 -16.09
N LEU A 26 4.10 -1.50 -14.90
CA LEU A 26 2.97 -2.40 -14.60
C LEU A 26 1.63 -1.68 -14.78
N THR A 27 1.55 -0.41 -14.39
CA THR A 27 0.33 0.40 -14.53
C THR A 27 -0.10 0.59 -15.99
N ASP A 28 0.83 0.67 -16.94
CA ASP A 28 0.53 0.71 -18.36
C ASP A 28 -0.07 -0.62 -18.84
N ALA A 29 0.49 -1.74 -18.40
CA ALA A 29 -0.03 -3.07 -18.68
C ALA A 29 -1.42 -3.28 -18.06
N MET A 30 -1.64 -2.80 -16.83
CA MET A 30 -2.94 -2.83 -16.16
C MET A 30 -3.99 -2.02 -16.92
N CYS A 31 -3.60 -0.87 -17.47
CA CYS A 31 -4.47 -0.04 -18.30
C CYS A 31 -4.94 -0.80 -19.55
N THR A 32 -4.03 -1.53 -20.20
CA THR A 32 -4.34 -2.40 -21.34
C THR A 32 -5.28 -3.53 -20.93
N MET A 33 -5.01 -4.19 -19.81
CA MET A 33 -5.86 -5.24 -19.26
C MET A 33 -7.28 -4.74 -18.96
N ALA A 34 -7.39 -3.56 -18.34
CA ALA A 34 -8.67 -2.93 -18.03
C ALA A 34 -9.51 -2.67 -19.29
N ARG A 35 -8.87 -2.27 -20.39
CA ARG A 35 -9.55 -2.04 -21.68
C ARG A 35 -10.00 -3.35 -22.35
N ARG A 36 -9.24 -4.44 -22.19
CA ARG A 36 -9.54 -5.74 -22.79
C ARG A 36 -10.59 -6.53 -22.03
N SER A 37 -10.38 -6.71 -20.73
CA SER A 37 -11.13 -7.63 -19.87
C SER A 37 -11.94 -6.95 -18.80
N GLY A 38 -11.76 -5.64 -18.63
CA GLY A 38 -12.28 -4.90 -17.50
C GLY A 38 -11.44 -5.06 -16.24
N MET A 39 -11.67 -4.16 -15.30
CA MET A 39 -11.00 -4.15 -14.00
C MET A 39 -11.96 -3.55 -12.97
N VAL A 40 -11.95 -4.07 -11.78
CA VAL A 40 -12.80 -3.59 -10.68
C VAL A 40 -11.95 -2.89 -9.66
N ALA A 41 -12.34 -1.69 -9.29
CA ALA A 41 -11.77 -0.99 -8.14
C ALA A 41 -12.54 -1.38 -6.89
N VAL A 42 -11.82 -1.72 -5.84
CA VAL A 42 -12.42 -2.05 -4.55
C VAL A 42 -12.11 -0.92 -3.58
N ASP A 43 -13.17 -0.26 -3.10
CA ASP A 43 -13.08 0.70 -2.01
C ASP A 43 -13.18 -0.08 -0.68
N PHE A 44 -12.03 -0.32 -0.05
CA PHE A 44 -11.98 -1.14 1.15
C PHE A 44 -12.27 -0.31 2.42
N THR A 45 -12.85 -0.97 3.41
CA THR A 45 -12.95 -0.44 4.78
C THR A 45 -11.67 -0.72 5.55
N GLY A 46 -11.08 0.31 6.12
CA GLY A 46 -9.85 0.18 6.89
C GLY A 46 -9.00 1.42 6.80
N THR A 47 -7.85 1.37 7.44
CA THR A 47 -6.88 2.46 7.42
C THR A 47 -5.74 2.13 6.47
N ARG A 48 -5.51 3.00 5.50
CA ARG A 48 -4.35 2.91 4.61
C ARG A 48 -3.21 3.76 5.18
N TYR A 49 -2.02 3.17 5.22
CA TYR A 49 -0.80 3.87 5.57
C TYR A 49 0.12 3.95 4.36
N ASP A 50 0.69 5.12 4.12
CA ASP A 50 1.73 5.27 3.11
C ASP A 50 3.10 4.94 3.73
N MET A 51 3.57 3.72 3.47
CA MET A 51 4.87 3.26 3.95
C MET A 51 6.05 3.79 3.11
N GLY A 52 5.77 4.55 2.06
CA GLY A 52 6.79 5.14 1.19
C GLY A 52 7.41 6.42 1.76
N ASN A 53 6.94 6.91 2.90
CA ASN A 53 7.52 8.08 3.57
C ASN A 53 7.72 7.83 5.07
N LYS A 54 8.60 8.62 5.65
CA LYS A 54 9.02 8.44 7.06
C LYS A 54 7.87 8.65 8.05
N LEU A 55 7.04 9.64 7.81
CA LEU A 55 5.89 9.92 8.66
C LEU A 55 4.86 8.78 8.62
N GLY A 56 4.53 8.30 7.43
CA GLY A 56 3.61 7.17 7.26
C GLY A 56 4.09 5.90 7.96
N ILE A 57 5.40 5.63 7.91
CA ILE A 57 6.00 4.50 8.64
C ILE A 57 5.77 4.67 10.16
N MET A 58 6.03 5.84 10.70
CA MET A 58 5.86 6.10 12.15
C MET A 58 4.38 6.02 12.56
N GLN A 59 3.49 6.59 11.77
CA GLN A 59 2.04 6.49 12.01
C GLN A 59 1.57 5.04 12.04
N ALA A 60 1.93 4.26 11.02
CA ALA A 60 1.57 2.85 10.94
C ALA A 60 2.15 2.06 12.12
N SER A 61 3.42 2.29 12.46
CA SER A 61 4.09 1.60 13.57
C SER A 61 3.40 1.89 14.89
N CYS A 62 3.08 3.13 15.19
CA CYS A 62 2.39 3.51 16.43
C CYS A 62 1.01 2.86 16.53
N GLU A 63 0.20 2.96 15.47
CA GLU A 63 -1.16 2.44 15.51
C GLU A 63 -1.20 0.90 15.56
N VAL A 64 -0.31 0.22 14.85
CA VAL A 64 -0.19 -1.23 14.91
C VAL A 64 0.32 -1.69 16.28
N ALA A 65 1.32 -1.02 16.84
CA ALA A 65 1.84 -1.32 18.16
C ALA A 65 0.77 -1.19 19.25
N LEU A 66 -0.09 -0.18 19.17
CA LEU A 66 -1.20 0.01 20.11
C LEU A 66 -2.22 -1.13 20.11
N ARG A 67 -2.37 -1.82 18.99
CA ARG A 67 -3.27 -2.97 18.84
C ARG A 67 -2.60 -4.32 19.08
N HIS A 68 -1.28 -4.30 19.25
CA HIS A 68 -0.52 -5.55 19.44
C HIS A 68 -0.83 -6.19 20.80
N PRO A 69 -1.15 -7.50 20.86
CA PRO A 69 -1.61 -8.14 22.08
C PRO A 69 -0.57 -8.17 23.20
N GLU A 70 0.72 -8.23 22.87
CA GLU A 70 1.79 -8.31 23.88
C GLU A 70 2.24 -6.94 24.39
N ILE A 71 2.31 -5.95 23.52
CA ILE A 71 2.95 -4.67 23.85
C ILE A 71 1.97 -3.50 23.92
N GLY A 72 0.75 -3.65 23.40
CA GLY A 72 -0.18 -2.52 23.20
C GLY A 72 -0.49 -1.74 24.48
N ALA A 73 -0.65 -2.44 25.60
CA ALA A 73 -0.95 -1.80 26.90
C ALA A 73 0.23 -0.95 27.39
N GLU A 74 1.44 -1.50 27.37
CA GLU A 74 2.66 -0.80 27.80
C GLU A 74 3.01 0.34 26.84
N PHE A 75 2.86 0.11 25.54
CA PHE A 75 3.11 1.13 24.54
C PHE A 75 2.14 2.31 24.69
N ARG A 76 0.88 2.05 25.04
CA ARG A 76 -0.10 3.11 25.35
C ARG A 76 0.32 3.98 26.52
N LYS A 77 0.81 3.35 27.59
CA LYS A 77 1.34 4.10 28.77
C LYS A 77 2.52 4.97 28.36
N TYR A 78 3.47 4.39 27.63
CA TYR A 78 4.63 5.11 27.13
C TYR A 78 4.23 6.34 26.30
N LEU A 79 3.31 6.18 25.34
CA LEU A 79 2.85 7.29 24.50
C LEU A 79 2.17 8.40 25.29
N LYS A 80 1.38 8.05 26.33
CA LYS A 80 0.75 9.04 27.20
C LYS A 80 1.78 9.87 27.96
N GLU A 81 2.84 9.24 28.47
CA GLU A 81 3.93 9.96 29.14
C GLU A 81 4.74 10.80 28.14
N LEU A 82 5.07 10.23 27.00
CA LEU A 82 5.79 10.96 25.94
C LEU A 82 5.00 12.21 25.49
N ALA A 83 3.70 12.09 25.32
CA ALA A 83 2.85 13.19 24.86
C ALA A 83 2.88 14.41 25.82
N LYS A 84 3.16 14.20 27.11
CA LYS A 84 3.30 15.29 28.10
C LYS A 84 4.53 16.14 27.86
N THR A 85 5.50 15.66 27.09
CA THR A 85 6.76 16.35 26.80
C THR A 85 6.75 17.10 25.45
N LEU A 86 5.68 16.99 24.70
CA LEU A 86 5.55 17.61 23.38
C LEU A 86 5.04 19.03 23.42
#